data_fb7982f2f9e23e6b79f8254e7be5ac28
#
_entry.id   fb7982f2f9e23e6b79f8254e7be5ac28
#
_cell.length_a   1.000
_cell.length_b   1.000
_cell.length_c   1.000
_cell.angle_alpha   90.00
_cell.angle_beta   90.00
_cell.angle_gamma   90.00
#
_symmetry.space_group_name_H-M   'P 1'
#
loop_
_entity.id
_entity.type
_entity.pdbx_description
1 polymer ?
#
loop_
_entity_poly.entity_id
_entity_poly.type
_entity_poly.pdbx_seq_one_letter_code
_entity_poly.pdbx_strand_id
1 'polypeptide(L)'
;HLKILDTDLLWFYVRSNKLIVTDLMQGPVYGILTSESIKSTKLFPNFHYDSIFGTVINRFLVQAIINHPLTVYGGGTQIRGYLNINDTLKCIELAIKNPPKPGVLDIKNQITETFSVNEIAEIVKNAANEEGLDSTIKKIENPRFEKEKHYYNPTYSSFKKLGLKSSKFDKDFCRNFIRSLLP
;
A
#
# COMPACT_ATOMS: atom_id res chain seq x y z
N HIS A 1 -11.70 2.94 14.68
CA HIS A 1 -11.71 3.40 16.08
C HIS A 1 -10.51 2.87 16.89
N LEU A 2 -10.18 1.55 16.83
CA LEU A 2 -9.07 0.98 17.63
C LEU A 2 -7.73 1.70 17.40
N LYS A 3 -7.34 1.94 16.16
CA LYS A 3 -6.08 2.65 15.82
C LYS A 3 -6.00 4.07 16.42
N ILE A 4 -7.13 4.75 16.59
CA ILE A 4 -7.18 6.06 17.24
C ILE A 4 -6.91 5.90 18.74
N LEU A 5 -7.51 4.90 19.37
CA LEU A 5 -7.27 4.60 20.78
C LEU A 5 -5.81 4.21 21.04
N ASP A 6 -5.19 3.47 20.12
CA ASP A 6 -3.76 3.14 20.20
C ASP A 6 -2.89 4.41 20.16
N THR A 7 -3.19 5.36 19.28
CA THR A 7 -2.49 6.65 19.21
C THR A 7 -2.70 7.49 20.47
N ASP A 8 -3.92 7.52 21.03
CA ASP A 8 -4.21 8.22 22.28
C ASP A 8 -3.44 7.60 23.46
N LEU A 9 -3.35 6.27 23.51
CA LEU A 9 -2.56 5.55 24.50
C LEU A 9 -1.06 5.85 24.36
N LEU A 10 -0.53 5.87 23.14
CA LEU A 10 0.85 6.27 22.88
C LEU A 10 1.11 7.71 23.37
N TRP A 11 0.18 8.63 23.12
CA TRP A 11 0.25 10.01 23.59
C TRP A 11 0.42 10.09 25.11
N PHE A 12 -0.38 9.31 25.86
CA PHE A 12 -0.28 9.27 27.31
C PHE A 12 1.11 8.80 27.78
N TYR A 13 1.60 7.67 27.24
CA TYR A 13 2.89 7.12 27.64
C TYR A 13 4.08 7.99 27.20
N VAL A 14 4.02 8.57 26.03
CA VAL A 14 5.07 9.47 25.53
C VAL A 14 5.22 10.67 26.46
N ARG A 15 4.13 11.28 26.90
CA ARG A 15 4.15 12.45 27.77
C ARG A 15 4.59 12.11 29.20
N SER A 16 4.04 11.05 29.78
CA SER A 16 4.31 10.66 31.15
C SER A 16 5.72 10.11 31.35
N ASN A 17 6.24 9.34 30.39
CA ASN A 17 7.53 8.65 30.51
C ASN A 17 8.64 9.24 29.63
N LYS A 18 8.40 10.37 28.96
CA LYS A 18 9.37 11.01 28.05
C LYS A 18 9.90 10.08 26.97
N LEU A 19 9.05 9.18 26.46
CA LEU A 19 9.43 8.24 25.41
C LEU A 19 9.71 8.98 24.10
N ILE A 20 10.48 8.32 23.21
CA ILE A 20 10.74 8.75 21.85
C ILE A 20 9.95 7.80 20.93
N VAL A 21 8.88 8.28 20.34
CA VAL A 21 7.97 7.45 19.54
C VAL A 21 7.60 8.15 18.24
N THR A 22 7.71 7.42 17.12
CA THR A 22 7.10 7.79 15.85
C THR A 22 5.96 6.81 15.56
N ASP A 23 4.74 7.31 15.43
CA ASP A 23 3.57 6.53 15.04
C ASP A 23 3.41 6.58 13.51
N LEU A 24 3.47 5.41 12.86
CA LEU A 24 3.37 5.27 11.42
C LEU A 24 1.95 4.88 11.00
N MET A 25 1.19 5.83 10.51
CA MET A 25 -0.14 5.61 9.95
C MET A 25 -0.02 5.00 8.56
N GLN A 26 0.14 3.67 8.52
CA GLN A 26 0.40 2.91 7.31
C GLN A 26 -0.85 2.75 6.44
N GLY A 27 -0.74 3.12 5.17
CA GLY A 27 -1.70 2.76 4.11
C GLY A 27 -1.52 1.32 3.63
N PRO A 28 -2.42 0.83 2.75
CA PRO A 28 -2.27 -0.46 2.09
C PRO A 28 -0.94 -0.60 1.36
N VAL A 29 -0.18 -1.66 1.70
CA VAL A 29 1.12 -1.95 1.11
C VAL A 29 0.95 -2.87 -0.10
N TYR A 30 1.70 -2.62 -1.17
CA TYR A 30 1.71 -3.47 -2.36
C TYR A 30 3.14 -3.87 -2.76
N GLY A 31 3.23 -4.95 -3.56
CA GLY A 31 4.49 -5.53 -4.00
C GLY A 31 5.02 -6.61 -3.07
N ILE A 32 6.03 -7.33 -3.53
CA ILE A 32 6.68 -8.44 -2.80
C ILE A 32 8.20 -8.38 -2.90
N LEU A 33 8.73 -7.74 -3.96
CA LEU A 33 10.16 -7.74 -4.23
C LEU A 33 10.86 -6.61 -3.45
N THR A 34 11.80 -7.00 -2.60
CA THR A 34 12.74 -6.09 -1.93
C THR A 34 14.16 -6.45 -2.32
N SER A 35 15.13 -5.59 -2.00
CA SER A 35 16.56 -5.89 -2.21
C SER A 35 17.02 -7.16 -1.49
N GLU A 36 16.36 -7.52 -0.40
CA GLU A 36 16.63 -8.72 0.38
C GLU A 36 15.93 -9.94 -0.20
N SER A 37 14.65 -9.82 -0.56
CA SER A 37 13.85 -10.94 -1.08
C SER A 37 14.36 -11.47 -2.42
N ILE A 38 14.93 -10.60 -3.25
CA ILE A 38 15.57 -11.00 -4.52
C ILE A 38 16.76 -11.96 -4.28
N LYS A 39 17.44 -11.87 -3.14
CA LYS A 39 18.60 -12.71 -2.80
C LYS A 39 18.20 -14.12 -2.34
N SER A 40 17.01 -14.26 -1.78
CA SER A 40 16.52 -15.55 -1.27
C SER A 40 14.99 -15.55 -1.15
N THR A 41 14.36 -16.60 -1.66
CA THR A 41 12.91 -16.81 -1.53
C THR A 41 12.47 -16.97 -0.07
N LYS A 42 13.37 -17.36 0.85
CA LYS A 42 13.11 -17.44 2.29
C LYS A 42 12.87 -16.07 2.94
N LEU A 43 13.24 -14.99 2.25
CA LEU A 43 13.06 -13.61 2.71
C LEU A 43 11.85 -12.92 2.06
N PHE A 44 11.02 -13.66 1.33
CA PHE A 44 9.78 -13.10 0.79
C PHE A 44 8.84 -12.76 1.95
N PRO A 45 8.29 -11.54 1.96
CA PRO A 45 7.23 -11.18 2.88
C PRO A 45 5.96 -11.95 2.53
N ASN A 46 5.03 -12.03 3.49
CA ASN A 46 3.71 -12.56 3.21
C ASN A 46 3.04 -11.71 2.11
N PHE A 47 2.58 -12.40 1.05
CA PHE A 47 1.92 -11.75 -0.08
C PHE A 47 0.43 -12.10 -0.05
N HIS A 48 -0.36 -11.19 0.45
CA HIS A 48 -1.81 -11.36 0.54
C HIS A 48 -2.50 -10.76 -0.69
N TYR A 49 -3.25 -11.60 -1.41
CA TYR A 49 -4.03 -11.25 -2.59
C TYR A 49 -5.50 -11.72 -2.50
N ASP A 50 -5.87 -12.33 -1.39
CA ASP A 50 -7.22 -12.82 -1.12
C ASP A 50 -8.22 -11.68 -0.91
N SER A 51 -9.50 -12.04 -0.74
CA SER A 51 -10.60 -11.07 -0.58
C SER A 51 -10.65 -10.41 0.80
N ILE A 52 -9.96 -10.92 1.81
CA ILE A 52 -10.03 -10.48 3.20
C ILE A 52 -8.81 -9.64 3.57
N PHE A 53 -7.60 -10.19 3.41
CA PHE A 53 -6.33 -9.57 3.81
C PHE A 53 -5.57 -8.97 2.62
N GLY A 54 -5.91 -9.39 1.39
CA GLY A 54 -5.23 -8.93 0.18
C GLY A 54 -5.48 -7.46 -0.11
N THR A 55 -4.42 -6.75 -0.51
CA THR A 55 -4.58 -5.41 -1.07
C THR A 55 -5.10 -5.50 -2.50
N VAL A 56 -5.90 -4.52 -2.92
CA VAL A 56 -6.50 -4.53 -4.26
C VAL A 56 -5.45 -4.61 -5.37
N ILE A 57 -4.31 -3.94 -5.21
CA ILE A 57 -3.21 -3.97 -6.18
C ILE A 57 -2.66 -5.39 -6.32
N ASN A 58 -2.30 -6.02 -5.20
CA ASN A 58 -1.77 -7.39 -5.21
C ASN A 58 -2.78 -8.37 -5.82
N ARG A 59 -4.05 -8.24 -5.45
CA ARG A 59 -5.13 -9.08 -5.98
C ARG A 59 -5.26 -8.93 -7.50
N PHE A 60 -5.28 -7.71 -8.01
CA PHE A 60 -5.41 -7.47 -9.45
C PHE A 60 -4.21 -7.99 -10.24
N LEU A 61 -3.00 -7.83 -9.72
CA LEU A 61 -1.79 -8.40 -10.35
C LEU A 61 -1.88 -9.92 -10.45
N VAL A 62 -2.29 -10.61 -9.37
CA VAL A 62 -2.48 -12.08 -9.41
C VAL A 62 -3.60 -12.45 -10.36
N GLN A 63 -4.74 -11.76 -10.31
CA GLN A 63 -5.87 -12.03 -11.21
C GLN A 63 -5.46 -11.89 -12.68
N ALA A 64 -4.68 -10.88 -13.03
CA ALA A 64 -4.15 -10.71 -14.38
C ALA A 64 -3.26 -11.88 -14.81
N ILE A 65 -2.32 -12.30 -13.93
CA ILE A 65 -1.38 -13.40 -14.22
C ILE A 65 -2.09 -14.74 -14.47
N ILE A 66 -3.12 -15.03 -13.68
CA ILE A 66 -3.89 -16.29 -13.81
C ILE A 66 -5.04 -16.19 -14.82
N ASN A 67 -5.08 -15.12 -15.62
CA ASN A 67 -6.13 -14.84 -16.62
C ASN A 67 -7.56 -14.84 -16.03
N HIS A 68 -7.70 -14.31 -14.81
CA HIS A 68 -8.99 -14.08 -14.16
C HIS A 68 -9.38 -12.62 -14.29
N PRO A 69 -10.67 -12.28 -14.56
CA PRO A 69 -11.09 -10.89 -14.62
C PRO A 69 -10.76 -10.10 -13.36
N LEU A 70 -10.28 -8.87 -13.50
CA LEU A 70 -10.01 -7.97 -12.38
C LEU A 70 -11.33 -7.60 -11.69
N THR A 71 -11.57 -8.11 -10.49
CA THR A 71 -12.85 -7.96 -9.79
C THR A 71 -12.91 -6.64 -9.02
N VAL A 72 -13.59 -5.66 -9.59
CA VAL A 72 -13.86 -4.36 -8.95
C VAL A 72 -15.14 -4.46 -8.10
N TYR A 73 -15.02 -4.18 -6.80
CA TYR A 73 -16.15 -4.21 -5.86
C TYR A 73 -16.94 -2.90 -5.93
N GLY A 74 -18.25 -3.01 -6.15
CA GLY A 74 -19.16 -1.86 -6.26
C GLY A 74 -18.81 -0.94 -7.44
N GLY A 75 -18.89 0.36 -7.23
CA GLY A 75 -18.58 1.38 -8.24
C GLY A 75 -17.10 1.56 -8.55
N GLY A 76 -16.21 1.13 -7.66
CA GLY A 76 -14.74 1.25 -7.80
C GLY A 76 -14.21 2.68 -7.65
N THR A 77 -15.02 3.60 -7.15
CA THR A 77 -14.67 5.04 -7.00
C THR A 77 -13.98 5.36 -5.66
N GLN A 78 -13.86 4.38 -4.77
CA GLN A 78 -13.23 4.56 -3.46
C GLN A 78 -11.75 4.89 -3.64
N ILE A 79 -11.33 6.03 -3.10
CA ILE A 79 -9.93 6.45 -3.10
C ILE A 79 -9.25 5.94 -1.83
N ARG A 80 -8.03 5.42 -1.96
CA ARG A 80 -7.17 5.01 -0.85
C ARG A 80 -5.73 5.46 -1.10
N GLY A 81 -4.96 5.58 -0.02
CA GLY A 81 -3.53 5.80 -0.12
C GLY A 81 -2.79 4.47 -0.13
N TYR A 82 -1.77 4.39 -0.95
CA TYR A 82 -0.95 3.19 -1.14
C TYR A 82 0.52 3.50 -0.99
N LEU A 83 1.31 2.47 -0.74
CA LEU A 83 2.76 2.56 -0.80
C LEU A 83 3.38 1.21 -1.18
N ASN A 84 4.51 1.27 -1.88
CA ASN A 84 5.30 0.10 -2.21
C ASN A 84 5.98 -0.47 -0.95
N ILE A 85 6.19 -1.79 -0.90
CA ILE A 85 6.87 -2.44 0.22
C ILE A 85 8.28 -1.88 0.45
N ASN A 86 9.03 -1.53 -0.59
CA ASN A 86 10.34 -0.89 -0.46
C ASN A 86 10.24 0.50 0.19
N ASP A 87 9.19 1.25 -0.14
CA ASP A 87 8.96 2.56 0.46
C ASP A 87 8.54 2.43 1.94
N THR A 88 7.81 1.36 2.28
CA THR A 88 7.50 1.01 3.68
C THR A 88 8.78 0.86 4.50
N LEU A 89 9.73 0.07 4.00
CA LEU A 89 11.03 -0.15 4.67
C LEU A 89 11.83 1.15 4.79
N LYS A 90 11.91 1.94 3.72
CA LYS A 90 12.59 3.24 3.73
C LYS A 90 11.95 4.24 4.70
N CYS A 91 10.63 4.25 4.81
CA CYS A 91 9.93 5.10 5.80
C CYS A 91 10.32 4.73 7.23
N ILE A 92 10.39 3.43 7.55
CA ILE A 92 10.83 2.95 8.86
C ILE A 92 12.28 3.38 9.12
N GLU A 93 13.17 3.17 8.15
CA GLU A 93 14.58 3.59 8.26
C GLU A 93 14.72 5.11 8.49
N LEU A 94 13.96 5.92 7.73
CA LEU A 94 13.95 7.37 7.89
C LEU A 94 13.38 7.80 9.25
N ALA A 95 12.36 7.12 9.75
CA ALA A 95 11.81 7.41 11.09
C ALA A 95 12.84 7.11 12.19
N ILE A 96 13.58 6.00 12.10
CA ILE A 96 14.64 5.65 13.04
C ILE A 96 15.80 6.67 12.99
N LYS A 97 16.18 7.13 11.81
CA LYS A 97 17.25 8.12 11.63
C LYS A 97 16.86 9.54 12.06
N ASN A 98 15.57 9.83 12.16
CA ASN A 98 15.04 11.15 12.51
C ASN A 98 14.04 11.05 13.67
N PRO A 99 14.48 10.60 14.85
CA PRO A 99 13.60 10.44 16.00
C PRO A 99 13.08 11.80 16.50
N PRO A 100 11.86 11.86 17.04
CA PRO A 100 11.36 13.06 17.68
C PRO A 100 12.10 13.34 19.00
N LYS A 101 11.87 14.52 19.58
CA LYS A 101 12.37 14.85 20.92
C LYS A 101 11.66 13.98 21.99
N PRO A 102 12.33 13.66 23.12
CA PRO A 102 11.68 12.95 24.21
C PRO A 102 10.41 13.65 24.67
N GLY A 103 9.33 12.90 24.87
CA GLY A 103 8.02 13.43 25.27
C GLY A 103 7.19 14.03 24.12
N VAL A 104 7.64 13.87 22.88
CA VAL A 104 6.90 14.28 21.66
C VAL A 104 6.51 13.04 20.89
N LEU A 105 5.21 12.84 20.64
CA LEU A 105 4.71 11.84 19.70
C LEU A 105 4.74 12.42 18.27
N ASP A 106 5.49 11.79 17.39
CA ASP A 106 5.57 12.17 15.99
C ASP A 106 4.70 11.24 15.15
N ILE A 107 3.62 11.76 14.57
CA ILE A 107 2.67 10.98 13.77
C ILE A 107 2.92 11.25 12.29
N LYS A 108 3.20 10.21 11.51
CA LYS A 108 3.47 10.32 10.06
C LYS A 108 2.58 9.38 9.25
N ASN A 109 1.88 9.93 8.28
CA ASN A 109 1.19 9.11 7.27
C ASN A 109 2.21 8.43 6.37
N GLN A 110 2.17 7.10 6.35
CA GLN A 110 3.00 6.25 5.53
C GLN A 110 2.24 5.88 4.25
N ILE A 111 2.16 6.86 3.34
CA ILE A 111 1.46 6.80 2.06
C ILE A 111 2.34 7.54 1.04
N THR A 112 2.42 7.04 -0.19
CA THR A 112 3.20 7.67 -1.27
C THR A 112 2.34 8.16 -2.43
N GLU A 113 1.20 7.50 -2.67
CA GLU A 113 0.29 7.78 -3.78
C GLU A 113 -1.16 7.51 -3.37
N THR A 114 -2.11 8.09 -4.10
CA THR A 114 -3.55 7.85 -3.90
C THR A 114 -4.20 7.47 -5.23
N PHE A 115 -5.02 6.43 -5.22
CA PHE A 115 -5.75 5.93 -6.38
C PHE A 115 -7.16 5.51 -6.01
N SER A 116 -8.07 5.62 -6.97
CA SER A 116 -9.33 4.88 -6.94
C SER A 116 -9.10 3.43 -7.39
N VAL A 117 -10.03 2.54 -7.03
CA VAL A 117 -9.96 1.13 -7.46
C VAL A 117 -10.04 1.00 -8.98
N ASN A 118 -10.83 1.87 -9.64
CA ASN A 118 -10.94 1.90 -11.11
C ASN A 118 -9.61 2.27 -11.77
N GLU A 119 -8.90 3.30 -11.27
CA GLU A 119 -7.58 3.69 -11.81
C GLU A 119 -6.58 2.55 -11.70
N ILE A 120 -6.54 1.86 -10.55
CA ILE A 120 -5.67 0.69 -10.35
C ILE A 120 -6.02 -0.41 -11.36
N ALA A 121 -7.32 -0.71 -11.54
CA ALA A 121 -7.78 -1.74 -12.46
C ALA A 121 -7.36 -1.44 -13.91
N GLU A 122 -7.49 -0.19 -14.36
CA GLU A 122 -7.08 0.20 -15.71
C GLU A 122 -5.55 0.14 -15.89
N ILE A 123 -4.76 0.57 -14.90
CA ILE A 123 -3.30 0.48 -14.96
C ILE A 123 -2.86 -0.99 -15.09
N VAL A 124 -3.40 -1.88 -14.25
CA VAL A 124 -3.04 -3.32 -14.26
C VAL A 124 -3.50 -3.98 -15.55
N LYS A 125 -4.76 -3.74 -16.00
CA LYS A 125 -5.28 -4.29 -17.25
C LYS A 125 -4.41 -3.91 -18.45
N ASN A 126 -4.08 -2.63 -18.57
CA ASN A 126 -3.28 -2.15 -19.69
C ASN A 126 -1.86 -2.76 -19.67
N ALA A 127 -1.24 -2.84 -18.48
CA ALA A 127 0.06 -3.48 -18.33
C ALA A 127 0.04 -4.97 -18.67
N ALA A 128 -0.98 -5.71 -18.22
CA ALA A 128 -1.16 -7.12 -18.49
C ALA A 128 -1.37 -7.40 -20.00
N ASN A 129 -2.20 -6.59 -20.67
CA ASN A 129 -2.45 -6.72 -22.10
C ASN A 129 -1.20 -6.43 -22.95
N GLU A 130 -0.35 -5.49 -22.52
CA GLU A 130 0.96 -5.23 -23.14
C GLU A 130 1.93 -6.41 -22.97
N GLU A 131 1.78 -7.24 -21.95
CA GLU A 131 2.54 -8.49 -21.74
C GLU A 131 1.86 -9.73 -22.39
N GLY A 132 0.84 -9.51 -23.21
CA GLY A 132 0.17 -10.59 -23.97
C GLY A 132 -0.86 -11.38 -23.18
N LEU A 133 -1.26 -10.89 -21.98
CA LEU A 133 -2.33 -11.49 -21.20
C LEU A 133 -3.68 -10.85 -21.60
N ASP A 134 -4.75 -11.65 -21.67
CA ASP A 134 -6.10 -11.15 -21.99
C ASP A 134 -6.82 -10.70 -20.70
N SER A 135 -6.39 -9.57 -20.14
CA SER A 135 -6.93 -9.06 -18.88
C SER A 135 -8.17 -8.19 -19.11
N THR A 136 -9.25 -8.52 -18.41
CA THR A 136 -10.53 -7.79 -18.45
C THR A 136 -10.93 -7.29 -17.06
N ILE A 137 -11.84 -6.31 -17.00
CA ILE A 137 -12.37 -5.80 -15.73
C ILE A 137 -13.81 -6.25 -15.58
N LYS A 138 -14.15 -6.81 -14.41
CA LYS A 138 -15.51 -7.20 -14.04
C LYS A 138 -15.93 -6.49 -12.76
N LYS A 139 -17.03 -5.71 -12.83
CA LYS A 139 -17.65 -5.15 -11.63
C LYS A 139 -18.53 -6.21 -10.98
N ILE A 140 -18.38 -6.37 -9.66
CA ILE A 140 -19.19 -7.29 -8.86
C ILE A 140 -19.74 -6.53 -7.64
N GLU A 141 -20.81 -7.08 -7.04
CA GLU A 141 -21.37 -6.52 -5.82
C GLU A 141 -20.29 -6.41 -4.73
N ASN A 142 -20.34 -5.31 -3.97
CA ASN A 142 -19.36 -5.12 -2.90
C ASN A 142 -19.69 -6.07 -1.72
N PRO A 143 -18.86 -7.04 -1.41
CA PRO A 143 -19.08 -7.96 -0.29
C PRO A 143 -18.86 -7.28 1.08
N ARG A 144 -18.37 -6.03 1.08
CA ARG A 144 -18.11 -5.26 2.30
C ARG A 144 -19.18 -4.20 2.48
N PHE A 145 -19.62 -4.02 3.72
CA PHE A 145 -20.52 -2.93 4.07
C PHE A 145 -19.73 -1.63 4.20
N GLU A 146 -19.46 -0.97 3.07
CA GLU A 146 -18.75 0.32 2.99
C GLU A 146 -19.64 1.39 2.37
N LYS A 147 -19.60 2.61 2.92
CA LYS A 147 -20.14 3.78 2.22
C LYS A 147 -19.27 4.06 1.00
N GLU A 148 -19.85 4.06 -0.20
CA GLU A 148 -19.10 4.24 -1.45
C GLU A 148 -18.47 5.64 -1.58
N LYS A 149 -19.03 6.65 -0.91
CA LYS A 149 -18.50 8.02 -0.94
C LYS A 149 -18.10 8.46 0.45
N HIS A 150 -16.80 8.59 0.66
CA HIS A 150 -16.25 9.29 1.81
C HIS A 150 -15.08 10.17 1.36
N TYR A 151 -14.92 11.29 2.05
CA TYR A 151 -13.80 12.19 1.82
C TYR A 151 -12.52 11.51 2.28
N TYR A 152 -11.52 11.46 1.39
CA TYR A 152 -10.20 10.92 1.68
C TYR A 152 -9.13 11.81 1.08
N ASN A 153 -8.47 12.61 1.91
CA ASN A 153 -7.40 13.50 1.50
C ASN A 153 -6.30 13.57 2.58
N PRO A 154 -5.51 12.51 2.75
CA PRO A 154 -4.45 12.48 3.75
C PRO A 154 -3.28 13.38 3.31
N THR A 155 -2.66 14.07 4.27
CA THR A 155 -1.37 14.71 4.05
C THR A 155 -0.26 13.66 4.19
N TYR A 156 0.58 13.49 3.16
CA TYR A 156 1.65 12.48 3.13
C TYR A 156 2.99 13.04 2.66
N SER A 157 3.25 14.32 2.95
CA SER A 157 4.52 14.97 2.58
C SER A 157 5.67 14.75 3.57
N SER A 158 5.38 14.20 4.77
CA SER A 158 6.35 14.09 5.87
C SER A 158 7.61 13.32 5.48
N PHE A 159 7.48 12.16 4.88
CA PHE A 159 8.63 11.36 4.44
C PHE A 159 9.35 11.93 3.23
N LYS A 160 8.65 12.63 2.33
CA LYS A 160 9.28 13.36 1.22
C LYS A 160 10.22 14.45 1.76
N LYS A 161 9.82 15.16 2.82
CA LYS A 161 10.67 16.16 3.50
C LYS A 161 11.90 15.53 4.17
N LEU A 162 11.83 14.27 4.56
CA LEU A 162 12.95 13.49 5.10
C LEU A 162 13.82 12.84 4.00
N GLY A 163 13.51 13.10 2.72
CA GLY A 163 14.30 12.61 1.59
C GLY A 163 13.82 11.31 0.97
N LEU A 164 12.60 10.83 1.29
CA LEU A 164 12.02 9.67 0.61
C LEU A 164 11.86 9.93 -0.88
N LYS A 165 12.53 9.11 -1.68
CA LYS A 165 12.29 8.98 -3.12
C LYS A 165 11.35 7.79 -3.31
N SER A 166 10.06 8.07 -3.46
CA SER A 166 9.04 7.02 -3.56
C SER A 166 9.06 6.33 -4.90
N SER A 167 8.78 5.02 -4.87
CA SER A 167 8.41 4.23 -6.04
C SER A 167 7.08 4.72 -6.60
N LYS A 168 6.83 4.47 -7.89
CA LYS A 168 5.56 4.77 -8.53
C LYS A 168 4.80 3.49 -8.82
N PHE A 169 3.49 3.55 -8.63
CA PHE A 169 2.58 2.53 -9.15
C PHE A 169 2.13 2.95 -10.55
N ASP A 170 2.76 2.38 -11.55
CA ASP A 170 2.50 2.65 -12.97
C ASP A 170 2.52 1.35 -13.78
N LYS A 171 2.37 1.48 -15.10
CA LYS A 171 2.40 0.33 -16.01
C LYS A 171 3.74 -0.41 -15.97
N ASP A 172 4.84 0.32 -15.85
CA ASP A 172 6.17 -0.31 -15.83
C ASP A 172 6.37 -1.15 -14.58
N PHE A 173 5.92 -0.67 -13.41
CA PHE A 173 5.89 -1.48 -12.19
C PHE A 173 5.06 -2.76 -12.40
N CYS A 174 3.85 -2.64 -12.94
CA CYS A 174 2.96 -3.78 -13.15
C CYS A 174 3.57 -4.79 -14.14
N ARG A 175 4.14 -4.34 -15.24
CA ARG A 175 4.80 -5.20 -16.24
C ARG A 175 5.99 -5.95 -15.64
N ASN A 176 6.86 -5.25 -14.92
CA ASN A 176 8.00 -5.88 -14.25
C ASN A 176 7.57 -6.91 -13.21
N PHE A 177 6.51 -6.62 -12.45
CA PHE A 177 5.93 -7.56 -11.49
C PHE A 177 5.37 -8.81 -12.20
N ILE A 178 4.57 -8.62 -13.26
CA ILE A 178 4.00 -9.72 -14.05
C ILE A 178 5.11 -10.60 -14.63
N ARG A 179 6.11 -10.01 -15.27
CA ARG A 179 7.27 -10.74 -15.84
C ARG A 179 8.06 -11.53 -14.80
N SER A 180 8.15 -11.02 -13.58
CA SER A 180 8.88 -11.69 -12.50
C SER A 180 8.20 -12.96 -11.98
N LEU A 181 6.91 -13.16 -12.29
CA LEU A 181 6.10 -14.29 -11.84
C LEU A 181 5.64 -15.19 -13.01
N LEU A 182 5.78 -14.76 -14.25
CA LEU A 182 5.58 -15.63 -15.41
C LEU A 182 6.78 -16.58 -15.55
N PRO A 183 6.53 -17.86 -15.94
CA PRO A 183 7.60 -18.85 -16.14
C PRO A 183 8.55 -18.50 -17.27
#